data_04e306b4313dbbaf14b351c1584e89ec
#
_entry.id   04e306b4313dbbaf14b351c1584e89ec
#
_cell.length_a   1.000
_cell.length_b   1.000
_cell.length_c   1.000
_cell.angle_alpha   90.00
_cell.angle_beta   90.00
_cell.angle_gamma   90.00
#
_symmetry.space_group_name_H-M   'P 1'
#
loop_
_entity.id
_entity.type
_entity.pdbx_description
1 polymer ?
#
loop_
_entity_poly.entity_id
_entity_poly.type
_entity_poly.pdbx_seq_one_letter_code
_entity_poly.pdbx_strand_id
1 'polypeptide(L)'
;AMHFHPTIMAAEGQLAFQSMLDKSKEFNSQYVLIVEGSIPLKADGKYCVVGEVDHHEYTVAETTDILARSAAAVVAAGTCSSYGGVPAARGQQTQAVSVSRFLKMRGIPTPVINVPGCPPHPDWIVGTIGLGLQALATNTLGLLVKQGLDANGRPKAFYKNVHMNCPHLSAFEAGHMVKTMSDKDGCRFSMGCKGPRSACDSFERKWNNGVNWCVNNATCIGCTSPTFPDGQSPFYVN
;
A
#
# COMPACT_ATOMS: atom_id res chain seq x y z
N ALA A 1 5.84 -17.18 11.66
CA ALA A 1 4.43 -17.52 11.88
C ALA A 1 3.57 -16.29 11.71
N MET A 2 2.32 -16.45 11.31
CA MET A 2 1.31 -15.39 11.32
C MET A 2 0.51 -15.53 12.61
N HIS A 3 0.54 -14.51 13.46
CA HIS A 3 -0.05 -14.56 14.79
C HIS A 3 -1.43 -13.92 14.88
N PHE A 4 -1.74 -13.02 13.94
CA PHE A 4 -3.04 -12.38 13.84
C PHE A 4 -3.39 -12.09 12.38
N HIS A 5 -4.61 -12.42 11.98
CA HIS A 5 -5.19 -12.01 10.70
C HIS A 5 -6.72 -12.11 10.80
N PRO A 6 -7.45 -11.01 10.70
CA PRO A 6 -8.88 -10.99 11.02
C PRO A 6 -9.74 -11.86 10.10
N THR A 7 -9.25 -12.18 8.90
CA THR A 7 -10.03 -12.94 7.90
C THR A 7 -9.81 -14.46 7.96
N ILE A 8 -8.61 -14.92 8.34
CA ILE A 8 -8.22 -16.33 8.20
C ILE A 8 -7.89 -17.03 9.51
N MET A 9 -7.83 -16.32 10.64
CA MET A 9 -7.66 -16.95 11.94
C MET A 9 -8.99 -17.50 12.46
N ALA A 10 -8.94 -18.58 13.26
CA ALA A 10 -10.12 -19.21 13.83
C ALA A 10 -10.69 -18.43 15.04
N ALA A 11 -9.84 -17.70 15.77
CA ALA A 11 -10.27 -16.87 16.89
C ALA A 11 -10.92 -15.57 16.39
N GLU A 12 -11.91 -15.09 17.14
CA GLU A 12 -12.62 -13.84 16.85
C GLU A 12 -12.81 -12.98 18.11
N GLY A 13 -13.30 -11.76 17.92
CA GLY A 13 -13.67 -10.83 18.99
C GLY A 13 -12.50 -10.53 19.93
N GLN A 14 -12.83 -10.40 21.23
CA GLN A 14 -11.89 -10.08 22.30
C GLN A 14 -10.72 -11.06 22.36
N LEU A 15 -10.97 -12.36 22.18
CA LEU A 15 -9.92 -13.39 22.23
C LEU A 15 -8.85 -13.18 21.15
N ALA A 16 -9.27 -12.92 19.93
CA ALA A 16 -8.35 -12.66 18.83
C ALA A 16 -7.55 -11.37 19.04
N PHE A 17 -8.23 -10.30 19.44
CA PHE A 17 -7.61 -9.00 19.65
C PHE A 17 -6.62 -9.01 20.82
N GLN A 18 -7.00 -9.63 21.95
CA GLN A 18 -6.11 -9.80 23.11
C GLN A 18 -4.87 -10.62 22.74
N SER A 19 -5.05 -11.71 21.97
CA SER A 19 -3.92 -12.51 21.47
C SER A 19 -2.94 -11.68 20.64
N MET A 20 -3.42 -10.76 19.79
CA MET A 20 -2.56 -9.84 19.04
C MET A 20 -1.73 -8.95 19.94
N LEU A 21 -2.36 -8.34 20.96
CA LEU A 21 -1.69 -7.49 21.93
C LEU A 21 -0.63 -8.26 22.74
N ASP A 22 -0.94 -9.48 23.16
CA ASP A 22 -0.03 -10.31 23.96
C ASP A 22 1.15 -10.80 23.11
N LYS A 23 0.90 -11.20 21.86
CA LYS A 23 1.97 -11.59 20.93
C LYS A 23 2.89 -10.42 20.58
N SER A 24 2.39 -9.20 20.50
CA SER A 24 3.23 -8.03 20.28
C SER A 24 4.21 -7.78 21.42
N LYS A 25 3.83 -8.09 22.66
CA LYS A 25 4.71 -8.02 23.84
C LYS A 25 5.71 -9.17 23.86
N GLU A 26 5.24 -10.40 23.59
CA GLU A 26 6.07 -11.60 23.54
C GLU A 26 7.20 -11.50 22.51
N PHE A 27 6.86 -11.02 21.28
CA PHE A 27 7.81 -10.90 20.16
C PHE A 27 8.35 -9.47 19.99
N ASN A 28 8.48 -8.73 21.04
CA ASN A 28 8.98 -7.34 21.01
C ASN A 28 10.18 -7.17 20.06
N SER A 29 10.08 -6.28 19.10
CA SER A 29 11.08 -6.01 18.04
C SER A 29 11.42 -7.19 17.12
N GLN A 30 10.63 -8.27 17.11
CA GLN A 30 10.84 -9.46 16.29
C GLN A 30 9.66 -9.78 15.38
N TYR A 31 8.71 -8.85 15.20
CA TYR A 31 7.59 -9.02 14.28
C TYR A 31 7.47 -7.88 13.29
N VAL A 32 6.79 -8.15 12.20
CA VAL A 32 6.39 -7.17 11.20
C VAL A 32 4.89 -6.90 11.38
N LEU A 33 4.55 -5.63 11.58
CA LEU A 33 3.16 -5.19 11.59
C LEU A 33 2.70 -4.87 10.17
N ILE A 34 1.55 -5.40 9.78
CA ILE A 34 0.93 -5.07 8.49
C ILE A 34 -0.31 -4.24 8.76
N VAL A 35 -0.39 -3.06 8.18
CA VAL A 35 -1.52 -2.15 8.31
C VAL A 35 -2.18 -1.97 6.94
N GLU A 36 -3.45 -2.30 6.85
CA GLU A 36 -4.31 -2.01 5.69
C GLU A 36 -5.21 -0.81 5.99
N GLY A 37 -5.44 0.01 4.99
CA GLY A 37 -6.27 1.22 5.14
C GLY A 37 -5.50 2.42 5.68
N SER A 38 -6.13 3.60 5.58
CA SER A 38 -5.63 4.83 6.19
C SER A 38 -6.11 4.97 7.64
N ILE A 39 -5.45 5.82 8.41
CA ILE A 39 -5.73 6.01 9.83
C ILE A 39 -6.55 7.29 9.99
N PRO A 40 -7.87 7.23 10.31
CA PRO A 40 -8.68 8.38 10.62
C PRO A 40 -8.31 8.94 12.00
N LEU A 41 -8.21 10.27 12.10
CA LEU A 41 -7.84 10.95 13.35
C LEU A 41 -9.00 11.71 13.98
N LYS A 42 -10.02 12.09 13.21
CA LYS A 42 -11.17 12.84 13.72
C LYS A 42 -11.96 12.01 14.71
N ALA A 43 -12.59 12.65 15.69
CA ALA A 43 -13.35 12.02 16.76
C ALA A 43 -12.51 10.94 17.50
N ASP A 44 -11.26 11.27 17.81
CA ASP A 44 -10.31 10.38 18.51
C ASP A 44 -10.11 9.02 17.82
N GLY A 45 -10.22 9.01 16.50
CA GLY A 45 -10.07 7.80 15.68
C GLY A 45 -11.29 6.89 15.60
N LYS A 46 -12.42 7.24 16.24
CA LYS A 46 -13.64 6.39 16.34
C LYS A 46 -14.31 6.06 15.00
N TYR A 47 -13.88 6.67 13.90
CA TYR A 47 -14.31 6.25 12.56
C TYR A 47 -13.78 4.87 12.14
N CYS A 48 -12.84 4.29 12.90
CA CYS A 48 -12.33 2.94 12.66
C CYS A 48 -11.95 2.28 13.99
N VAL A 49 -12.92 1.61 14.62
CA VAL A 49 -12.71 0.70 15.75
C VAL A 49 -12.37 -0.68 15.18
N VAL A 50 -11.28 -1.28 15.66
CA VAL A 50 -10.73 -2.54 15.14
C VAL A 50 -10.81 -3.70 16.16
N GLY A 51 -11.16 -3.42 17.38
CA GLY A 51 -11.35 -4.41 18.42
C GLY A 51 -11.88 -3.84 19.71
N GLU A 52 -12.25 -4.72 20.62
CA GLU A 52 -12.69 -4.39 21.99
C GLU A 52 -12.10 -5.41 22.95
N VAL A 53 -11.63 -4.95 24.09
CA VAL A 53 -11.20 -5.78 25.22
C VAL A 53 -11.71 -5.14 26.51
N ASP A 54 -12.42 -5.89 27.35
CA ASP A 54 -12.93 -5.45 28.63
C ASP A 54 -13.70 -4.11 28.55
N HIS A 55 -14.58 -3.98 27.54
CA HIS A 55 -15.39 -2.78 27.25
C HIS A 55 -14.58 -1.55 26.79
N HIS A 56 -13.28 -1.71 26.49
CA HIS A 56 -12.48 -0.67 25.85
C HIS A 56 -12.43 -0.90 24.33
N GLU A 57 -12.97 0.06 23.58
CA GLU A 57 -12.91 0.07 22.12
C GLU A 57 -11.54 0.56 21.65
N TYR A 58 -10.82 -0.29 20.92
CA TYR A 58 -9.54 0.05 20.31
C TYR A 58 -9.74 0.58 18.90
N THR A 59 -9.34 1.83 18.66
CA THR A 59 -9.32 2.39 17.31
C THR A 59 -8.09 1.90 16.53
N VAL A 60 -8.14 1.96 15.18
CA VAL A 60 -6.95 1.65 14.35
C VAL A 60 -5.78 2.58 14.71
N ALA A 61 -6.04 3.83 15.09
CA ALA A 61 -5.03 4.78 15.51
C ALA A 61 -4.32 4.32 16.80
N GLU A 62 -5.09 3.98 17.83
CA GLU A 62 -4.55 3.47 19.11
C GLU A 62 -3.82 2.14 18.92
N THR A 63 -4.43 1.20 18.21
CA THR A 63 -3.84 -0.11 17.94
C THR A 63 -2.53 0.02 17.16
N THR A 64 -2.50 0.89 16.12
CA THR A 64 -1.27 1.12 15.36
C THR A 64 -0.19 1.78 16.21
N ASP A 65 -0.54 2.71 17.12
CA ASP A 65 0.42 3.34 18.02
C ASP A 65 1.06 2.29 18.95
N ILE A 66 0.26 1.45 19.59
CA ILE A 66 0.73 0.38 20.48
C ILE A 66 1.65 -0.59 19.74
N LEU A 67 1.17 -1.14 18.64
CA LEU A 67 1.88 -2.21 17.93
C LEU A 67 3.12 -1.69 17.19
N ALA A 68 3.07 -0.51 16.57
CA ALA A 68 4.20 -0.01 15.83
C ALA A 68 5.41 0.32 16.71
N ARG A 69 5.22 0.67 17.98
CA ARG A 69 6.34 0.95 18.91
C ARG A 69 7.23 -0.25 19.18
N SER A 70 6.66 -1.44 19.15
CA SER A 70 7.36 -2.70 19.40
C SER A 70 7.57 -3.56 18.15
N ALA A 71 7.17 -3.08 16.96
CA ALA A 71 7.43 -3.78 15.71
C ALA A 71 8.85 -3.52 15.19
N ALA A 72 9.44 -4.52 14.52
CA ALA A 72 10.70 -4.34 13.82
C ALA A 72 10.55 -3.48 12.56
N ALA A 73 9.41 -3.61 11.87
CA ALA A 73 9.02 -2.81 10.72
C ALA A 73 7.49 -2.80 10.56
N VAL A 74 6.98 -1.80 9.86
CA VAL A 74 5.57 -1.74 9.44
C VAL A 74 5.48 -1.84 7.93
N VAL A 75 4.63 -2.72 7.43
CA VAL A 75 4.25 -2.80 6.01
C VAL A 75 2.90 -2.10 5.84
N ALA A 76 2.89 -1.01 5.10
CA ALA A 76 1.68 -0.27 4.74
C ALA A 76 1.09 -0.87 3.45
N ALA A 77 0.10 -1.75 3.61
CA ALA A 77 -0.52 -2.48 2.50
C ALA A 77 -1.62 -1.66 1.84
N GLY A 78 -1.44 -1.37 0.57
CA GLY A 78 -2.36 -0.54 -0.23
C GLY A 78 -2.03 0.95 -0.21
N THR A 79 -2.57 1.68 -1.18
CA THR A 79 -2.33 3.12 -1.33
C THR A 79 -2.92 3.94 -0.17
N CYS A 80 -4.02 3.48 0.43
CA CYS A 80 -4.62 4.13 1.59
C CYS A 80 -3.68 4.10 2.79
N SER A 81 -3.09 2.95 3.08
CA SER A 81 -2.11 2.78 4.15
C SER A 81 -0.80 3.50 3.85
N SER A 82 -0.30 3.37 2.62
CA SER A 82 0.99 3.95 2.20
C SER A 82 0.98 5.47 2.13
N TYR A 83 -0.09 6.08 1.59
CA TYR A 83 -0.11 7.52 1.27
C TYR A 83 -1.39 8.24 1.68
N GLY A 84 -2.36 7.54 2.27
CA GLY A 84 -3.66 8.07 2.63
C GLY A 84 -4.76 7.70 1.62
N GLY A 85 -4.44 7.67 0.32
CA GLY A 85 -5.33 7.23 -0.75
C GLY A 85 -6.66 7.96 -0.82
N VAL A 86 -7.70 7.26 -1.25
CA VAL A 86 -9.07 7.82 -1.38
C VAL A 86 -9.62 8.36 -0.06
N PRO A 87 -9.46 7.69 1.11
CA PRO A 87 -9.97 8.24 2.37
C PRO A 87 -9.31 9.55 2.81
N ALA A 88 -8.09 9.85 2.34
CA ALA A 88 -7.38 11.09 2.62
C ALA A 88 -7.46 12.12 1.49
N ALA A 89 -8.28 11.87 0.47
CA ALA A 89 -8.47 12.78 -0.66
C ALA A 89 -9.07 14.12 -0.23
N ARG A 90 -8.96 15.12 -1.11
CA ARG A 90 -9.45 16.48 -0.86
C ARG A 90 -10.94 16.46 -0.48
N GLY A 91 -11.30 17.19 0.56
CA GLY A 91 -12.67 17.26 1.06
C GLY A 91 -13.07 16.13 2.01
N GLN A 92 -12.17 15.21 2.33
CA GLN A 92 -12.42 14.12 3.28
C GLN A 92 -12.80 14.64 4.68
N GLN A 93 -13.66 13.90 5.37
CA GLN A 93 -14.24 14.29 6.64
C GLN A 93 -13.57 13.67 7.88
N THR A 94 -12.79 12.61 7.71
CA THR A 94 -12.26 11.77 8.80
C THR A 94 -10.86 12.16 9.27
N GLN A 95 -10.23 13.13 8.60
CA GLN A 95 -8.81 13.50 8.81
C GLN A 95 -7.88 12.28 8.66
N ALA A 96 -8.20 11.42 7.69
CA ALA A 96 -7.43 10.21 7.44
C ALA A 96 -6.01 10.55 6.95
N VAL A 97 -5.04 9.81 7.46
CA VAL A 97 -3.62 9.96 7.11
C VAL A 97 -2.99 8.61 6.77
N SER A 98 -1.84 8.64 6.08
CA SER A 98 -1.03 7.43 5.87
C SER A 98 -0.38 6.96 7.18
N VAL A 99 0.02 5.68 7.20
CA VAL A 99 0.76 5.09 8.32
C VAL A 99 2.04 5.86 8.60
N SER A 100 2.86 6.14 7.57
CA SER A 100 4.11 6.89 7.75
C SER A 100 3.89 8.26 8.38
N ARG A 101 2.83 8.98 7.95
CA ARG A 101 2.48 10.28 8.53
C ARG A 101 2.02 10.13 9.98
N PHE A 102 1.20 9.13 10.27
CA PHE A 102 0.73 8.83 11.62
C PHE A 102 1.90 8.54 12.57
N LEU A 103 2.81 7.61 12.20
CA LEU A 103 3.97 7.27 13.03
C LEU A 103 4.86 8.48 13.29
N LYS A 104 5.08 9.32 12.26
CA LYS A 104 5.82 10.59 12.43
C LYS A 104 5.14 11.54 13.43
N MET A 105 3.82 11.68 13.37
CA MET A 105 3.05 12.51 14.31
C MET A 105 3.15 11.99 15.74
N ARG A 106 3.28 10.66 15.92
CA ARG A 106 3.39 9.99 17.21
C ARG A 106 4.84 9.84 17.71
N GLY A 107 5.82 10.32 16.96
CA GLY A 107 7.25 10.18 17.29
C GLY A 107 7.73 8.72 17.31
N ILE A 108 7.13 7.85 16.50
CA ILE A 108 7.47 6.42 16.41
C ILE A 108 8.49 6.24 15.29
N PRO A 109 9.73 5.76 15.61
CA PRO A 109 10.82 5.68 14.65
C PRO A 109 10.79 4.41 13.78
N THR A 110 9.85 3.51 14.01
CA THR A 110 9.76 2.23 13.31
C THR A 110 9.67 2.42 11.80
N PRO A 111 10.53 1.76 11.00
CA PRO A 111 10.56 1.91 9.56
C PRO A 111 9.28 1.42 8.91
N VAL A 112 8.81 2.17 7.90
CA VAL A 112 7.62 1.83 7.12
C VAL A 112 8.02 1.43 5.70
N ILE A 113 7.54 0.29 5.24
CA ILE A 113 7.67 -0.19 3.87
C ILE A 113 6.31 -0.03 3.18
N ASN A 114 6.25 0.80 2.16
CA ASN A 114 5.02 1.09 1.43
C ASN A 114 4.78 0.09 0.31
N VAL A 115 3.60 -0.52 0.28
CA VAL A 115 3.16 -1.44 -0.78
C VAL A 115 1.88 -0.87 -1.42
N PRO A 116 1.97 0.28 -2.14
CA PRO A 116 0.79 0.92 -2.70
C PRO A 116 0.19 0.14 -3.86
N GLY A 117 -1.08 0.34 -4.07
CA GLY A 117 -1.95 -0.20 -5.10
C GLY A 117 -3.39 -0.01 -4.63
N CYS A 118 -4.36 0.10 -5.54
CA CYS A 118 -5.76 0.27 -5.16
C CYS A 118 -6.65 -0.70 -5.96
N PRO A 119 -6.61 -1.98 -5.53
CA PRO A 119 -5.79 -2.62 -4.48
C PRO A 119 -4.35 -2.95 -4.92
N PRO A 120 -3.43 -3.31 -4.01
CA PRO A 120 -2.12 -3.84 -4.36
C PRO A 120 -2.21 -5.30 -4.84
N HIS A 121 -1.26 -5.72 -5.67
CA HIS A 121 -1.16 -7.13 -6.06
C HIS A 121 -0.77 -8.00 -4.85
N PRO A 122 -1.38 -9.17 -4.64
CA PRO A 122 -1.03 -10.07 -3.54
C PRO A 122 0.46 -10.42 -3.47
N ASP A 123 1.10 -10.66 -4.62
CA ASP A 123 2.53 -10.97 -4.68
C ASP A 123 3.41 -9.81 -4.19
N TRP A 124 2.98 -8.56 -4.34
CA TRP A 124 3.73 -7.42 -3.79
C TRP A 124 3.70 -7.45 -2.26
N ILE A 125 2.55 -7.79 -1.67
CA ILE A 125 2.40 -7.91 -0.22
C ILE A 125 3.24 -9.08 0.28
N VAL A 126 3.01 -10.28 -0.25
CA VAL A 126 3.70 -11.51 0.19
C VAL A 126 5.20 -11.42 -0.05
N GLY A 127 5.62 -10.93 -1.23
CA GLY A 127 7.03 -10.73 -1.55
C GLY A 127 7.70 -9.71 -0.64
N THR A 128 7.01 -8.61 -0.29
CA THR A 128 7.53 -7.61 0.66
C THR A 128 7.67 -8.19 2.07
N ILE A 129 6.69 -8.99 2.53
CA ILE A 129 6.78 -9.70 3.81
C ILE A 129 7.98 -10.65 3.79
N GLY A 130 8.15 -11.42 2.71
CA GLY A 130 9.29 -12.30 2.54
C GLY A 130 10.64 -11.58 2.62
N LEU A 131 10.78 -10.45 1.92
CA LEU A 131 11.97 -9.60 1.99
C LEU A 131 12.21 -9.06 3.41
N GLY A 132 11.15 -8.62 4.09
CA GLY A 132 11.23 -8.14 5.47
C GLY A 132 11.66 -9.22 6.45
N LEU A 133 11.05 -10.41 6.39
CA LEU A 133 11.40 -11.55 7.25
C LEU A 133 12.82 -12.03 7.00
N GLN A 134 13.25 -12.12 5.74
CA GLN A 134 14.64 -12.45 5.40
C GLN A 134 15.62 -11.42 5.96
N ALA A 135 15.29 -10.14 5.81
CA ALA A 135 16.14 -9.06 6.31
C ALA A 135 16.23 -9.05 7.85
N LEU A 136 15.16 -9.42 8.56
CA LEU A 136 15.18 -9.63 10.01
C LEU A 136 16.06 -10.82 10.38
N ALA A 137 15.87 -11.96 9.74
CA ALA A 137 16.64 -13.18 10.01
C ALA A 137 18.16 -13.01 9.78
N THR A 138 18.54 -12.16 8.83
CA THR A 138 19.94 -11.87 8.47
C THR A 138 20.48 -10.58 9.10
N ASN A 139 19.70 -9.92 9.95
CA ASN A 139 20.03 -8.61 10.53
C ASN A 139 20.38 -7.52 9.50
N THR A 140 19.72 -7.55 8.35
CA THR A 140 19.94 -6.62 7.23
C THR A 140 18.76 -5.67 6.97
N LEU A 141 17.83 -5.52 7.92
CA LEU A 141 16.65 -4.68 7.77
C LEU A 141 17.02 -3.21 7.45
N GLY A 142 18.03 -2.68 8.10
CA GLY A 142 18.54 -1.34 7.81
C GLY A 142 19.06 -1.19 6.37
N LEU A 143 19.67 -2.23 5.82
CA LEU A 143 20.12 -2.27 4.43
C LEU A 143 18.93 -2.32 3.46
N LEU A 144 17.92 -3.16 3.74
CA LEU A 144 16.70 -3.22 2.96
C LEU A 144 16.02 -1.84 2.90
N VAL A 145 15.84 -1.19 4.05
CA VAL A 145 15.20 0.13 4.13
C VAL A 145 16.00 1.18 3.37
N LYS A 146 17.34 1.17 3.47
CA LYS A 146 18.21 2.18 2.86
C LYS A 146 18.41 1.99 1.36
N GLN A 147 18.52 0.75 0.88
CA GLN A 147 18.91 0.44 -0.51
C GLN A 147 17.84 -0.30 -1.31
N GLY A 148 17.01 -1.11 -0.66
CA GLY A 148 15.98 -1.92 -1.30
C GLY A 148 14.70 -1.16 -1.63
N LEU A 149 14.50 0.03 -1.01
CA LEU A 149 13.32 0.87 -1.24
C LEU A 149 13.66 2.04 -2.17
N ASP A 150 12.65 2.52 -2.91
CA ASP A 150 12.71 3.75 -3.67
C ASP A 150 12.47 5.00 -2.79
N ALA A 151 12.51 6.18 -3.39
CA ALA A 151 12.28 7.45 -2.68
C ALA A 151 10.88 7.58 -2.04
N ASN A 152 9.92 6.75 -2.45
CA ASN A 152 8.56 6.70 -1.91
C ASN A 152 8.38 5.56 -0.88
N GLY A 153 9.47 4.91 -0.47
CA GLY A 153 9.45 3.80 0.49
C GLY A 153 8.92 2.49 -0.07
N ARG A 154 8.90 2.30 -1.40
CA ARG A 154 8.38 1.10 -2.07
C ARG A 154 9.51 0.14 -2.43
N PRO A 155 9.34 -1.19 -2.30
CA PRO A 155 10.34 -2.15 -2.75
C PRO A 155 10.64 -2.02 -4.25
N LYS A 156 11.87 -1.66 -4.60
CA LYS A 156 12.31 -1.47 -6.01
C LYS A 156 12.06 -2.71 -6.89
N ALA A 157 12.01 -3.89 -6.28
CA ALA A 157 11.75 -5.15 -6.98
C ALA A 157 10.38 -5.17 -7.69
N PHE A 158 9.37 -4.46 -7.16
CA PHE A 158 7.99 -4.49 -7.67
C PHE A 158 7.56 -3.17 -8.32
N TYR A 159 8.21 -2.05 -7.98
CA TYR A 159 7.78 -0.72 -8.40
C TYR A 159 8.71 -0.13 -9.44
N LYS A 160 8.58 -0.64 -10.67
CA LYS A 160 9.27 -0.14 -11.87
C LYS A 160 8.43 0.92 -12.58
N ASN A 161 9.06 1.83 -13.32
CA ASN A 161 8.32 2.83 -14.10
C ASN A 161 7.39 2.15 -15.11
N VAL A 162 6.09 2.45 -15.03
CA VAL A 162 5.06 1.81 -15.88
C VAL A 162 5.27 2.14 -17.35
N HIS A 163 5.53 3.41 -17.68
CA HIS A 163 5.64 3.86 -19.06
C HIS A 163 6.84 3.22 -19.79
N MET A 164 8.00 3.19 -19.14
CA MET A 164 9.23 2.64 -19.73
C MET A 164 9.18 1.12 -20.00
N ASN A 165 8.24 0.43 -19.38
CA ASN A 165 8.07 -1.02 -19.53
C ASN A 165 6.70 -1.37 -20.13
N CYS A 166 5.96 -0.35 -20.62
CA CYS A 166 4.64 -0.54 -21.19
C CYS A 166 4.74 -1.19 -22.57
N PRO A 167 3.88 -2.18 -22.91
CA PRO A 167 3.86 -2.79 -24.23
C PRO A 167 3.48 -1.80 -25.36
N HIS A 168 2.91 -0.64 -25.00
CA HIS A 168 2.57 0.42 -25.96
C HIS A 168 3.61 1.55 -26.02
N LEU A 169 4.83 1.35 -25.49
CA LEU A 169 5.89 2.38 -25.53
C LEU A 169 6.28 2.75 -26.96
N SER A 170 6.46 1.77 -27.84
CA SER A 170 6.78 2.00 -29.25
C SER A 170 5.68 2.78 -29.99
N ALA A 171 4.42 2.54 -29.65
CA ALA A 171 3.32 3.31 -30.21
C ALA A 171 3.34 4.77 -29.70
N PHE A 172 3.71 4.99 -28.43
CA PHE A 172 3.91 6.35 -27.90
C PHE A 172 5.03 7.09 -28.63
N GLU A 173 6.19 6.46 -28.80
CA GLU A 173 7.35 7.03 -29.48
C GLU A 173 7.06 7.34 -30.98
N ALA A 174 6.25 6.50 -31.63
CA ALA A 174 5.78 6.71 -33.00
C ALA A 174 4.63 7.73 -33.12
N GLY A 175 4.15 8.29 -32.02
CA GLY A 175 2.99 9.20 -32.01
C GLY A 175 1.66 8.52 -32.33
N HIS A 176 1.60 7.19 -32.31
CA HIS A 176 0.39 6.41 -32.58
C HIS A 176 -0.48 6.35 -31.30
N MET A 177 -1.36 7.34 -31.16
CA MET A 177 -2.30 7.44 -30.04
C MET A 177 -3.65 6.86 -30.40
N VAL A 178 -4.29 6.19 -29.42
CA VAL A 178 -5.69 5.77 -29.55
C VAL A 178 -6.62 6.97 -29.60
N LYS A 179 -7.75 6.81 -30.27
CA LYS A 179 -8.83 7.83 -30.32
C LYS A 179 -9.96 7.51 -29.36
N THR A 180 -10.15 6.23 -29.04
CA THR A 180 -11.20 5.76 -28.13
C THR A 180 -10.63 4.69 -27.19
N MET A 181 -11.30 4.44 -26.06
CA MET A 181 -10.92 3.35 -25.14
C MET A 181 -11.10 1.96 -25.75
N SER A 182 -11.91 1.84 -26.80
CA SER A 182 -12.17 0.58 -27.51
C SER A 182 -11.06 0.20 -28.49
N ASP A 183 -10.18 1.14 -28.83
CA ASP A 183 -9.08 0.88 -29.76
C ASP A 183 -8.11 -0.13 -29.13
N LYS A 184 -7.79 -1.17 -29.91
CA LYS A 184 -6.92 -2.26 -29.42
C LYS A 184 -5.45 -1.88 -29.50
N ASP A 185 -5.06 -1.16 -30.54
CA ASP A 185 -3.68 -0.79 -30.84
C ASP A 185 -3.44 0.70 -30.61
N GLY A 186 -2.26 1.04 -30.10
CA GLY A 186 -1.85 2.41 -29.86
C GLY A 186 -1.70 2.78 -28.38
N CYS A 187 -1.12 3.93 -28.13
CA CYS A 187 -0.88 4.45 -26.79
C CYS A 187 -2.09 5.24 -26.27
N ARG A 188 -2.46 5.02 -25.01
CA ARG A 188 -3.58 5.70 -24.33
C ARG A 188 -3.17 6.98 -23.59
N PHE A 189 -1.99 7.53 -23.90
CA PHE A 189 -1.51 8.74 -23.23
C PHE A 189 -2.46 9.94 -23.46
N SER A 190 -2.95 10.12 -24.67
CA SER A 190 -3.96 11.14 -25.03
C SER A 190 -5.27 10.99 -24.27
N MET A 191 -5.60 9.77 -23.81
CA MET A 191 -6.80 9.48 -23.01
C MET A 191 -6.60 9.66 -21.50
N GLY A 192 -5.48 10.27 -21.08
CA GLY A 192 -5.22 10.58 -19.69
C GLY A 192 -4.40 9.54 -18.92
N CYS A 193 -3.71 8.62 -19.60
CA CYS A 193 -2.88 7.60 -18.96
C CYS A 193 -1.79 8.21 -18.06
N LYS A 194 -1.70 7.74 -16.82
CA LYS A 194 -0.74 8.19 -15.79
C LYS A 194 0.54 7.34 -15.75
N GLY A 195 0.73 6.44 -16.71
CA GLY A 195 1.90 5.56 -16.80
C GLY A 195 3.25 6.24 -16.59
N PRO A 196 3.53 7.41 -17.23
CA PRO A 196 4.80 8.13 -17.06
C PRO A 196 5.12 8.54 -15.63
N ARG A 197 4.10 8.72 -14.78
CA ARG A 197 4.23 9.14 -13.36
C ARG A 197 3.93 8.04 -12.37
N SER A 198 3.78 6.80 -12.84
CA SER A 198 3.39 5.65 -12.02
C SER A 198 4.49 4.59 -12.02
N ALA A 199 4.54 3.81 -10.97
CA ALA A 199 5.45 2.70 -10.86
C ALA A 199 4.73 1.45 -10.33
N CYS A 200 4.79 0.38 -11.10
CA CYS A 200 4.39 -0.99 -10.73
C CYS A 200 4.88 -1.96 -11.82
N ASP A 201 4.75 -3.25 -11.59
CA ASP A 201 5.13 -4.30 -12.54
C ASP A 201 3.91 -5.02 -13.15
N SER A 202 2.74 -4.37 -13.16
CA SER A 202 1.47 -4.98 -13.59
C SER A 202 1.51 -5.55 -15.02
N PHE A 203 2.29 -4.94 -15.92
CA PHE A 203 2.46 -5.41 -17.30
C PHE A 203 3.35 -6.65 -17.42
N GLU A 204 4.32 -6.85 -16.51
CA GLU A 204 5.16 -8.07 -16.43
C GLU A 204 4.43 -9.18 -15.67
N ARG A 205 3.93 -8.86 -14.49
CA ARG A 205 3.28 -9.80 -13.56
C ARG A 205 1.94 -10.28 -14.07
N LYS A 206 1.17 -9.39 -14.69
CA LYS A 206 -0.19 -9.59 -15.18
C LYS A 206 -1.16 -10.00 -14.06
N TRP A 207 -2.30 -9.34 -13.99
CA TRP A 207 -3.35 -9.66 -13.04
C TRP A 207 -4.15 -10.89 -13.50
N ASN A 208 -4.67 -11.69 -12.54
CA ASN A 208 -5.60 -12.78 -12.81
C ASN A 208 -5.13 -13.73 -13.92
N ASN A 209 -3.94 -14.31 -13.77
CA ASN A 209 -3.38 -15.30 -14.70
C ASN A 209 -3.21 -14.80 -16.16
N GLY A 210 -2.80 -13.58 -16.34
CA GLY A 210 -2.42 -13.09 -17.65
C GLY A 210 -3.25 -11.94 -18.20
N VAL A 211 -4.29 -11.53 -17.50
CA VAL A 211 -5.08 -10.36 -17.88
C VAL A 211 -4.42 -9.11 -17.30
N ASN A 212 -3.79 -8.31 -18.14
CA ASN A 212 -3.32 -6.99 -17.76
C ASN A 212 -4.39 -5.94 -18.11
N TRP A 213 -5.32 -5.72 -17.19
CA TRP A 213 -6.42 -4.81 -17.43
C TRP A 213 -6.02 -3.32 -17.43
N CYS A 214 -4.91 -2.97 -16.73
CA CYS A 214 -4.51 -1.56 -16.58
C CYS A 214 -4.06 -0.93 -17.90
N VAL A 215 -3.15 -1.58 -18.64
CA VAL A 215 -2.54 -0.98 -19.84
C VAL A 215 -3.02 -1.61 -21.14
N ASN A 216 -3.57 -2.82 -21.11
CA ASN A 216 -4.13 -3.46 -22.31
C ASN A 216 -5.58 -3.03 -22.56
N ASN A 217 -6.38 -2.88 -21.52
CA ASN A 217 -7.82 -2.65 -21.63
C ASN A 217 -8.26 -1.28 -21.12
N ALA A 218 -7.40 -0.53 -20.45
CA ALA A 218 -7.70 0.79 -19.90
C ALA A 218 -6.43 1.66 -19.81
N THR A 219 -6.58 2.90 -19.39
CA THR A 219 -5.45 3.76 -19.02
C THR A 219 -4.92 3.40 -17.64
N CYS A 220 -3.64 3.61 -17.40
CA CYS A 220 -3.12 3.65 -16.04
C CYS A 220 -3.67 4.86 -15.30
N ILE A 221 -4.32 4.67 -14.14
CA ILE A 221 -4.88 5.74 -13.32
C ILE A 221 -3.91 6.25 -12.24
N GLY A 222 -2.71 5.68 -12.15
CA GLY A 222 -1.71 6.10 -11.18
C GLY A 222 -1.96 5.65 -9.75
N CYS A 223 -2.63 4.53 -9.55
CA CYS A 223 -3.08 4.05 -8.23
C CYS A 223 -1.95 3.77 -7.23
N THR A 224 -0.70 3.63 -7.68
CA THR A 224 0.49 3.45 -6.85
C THR A 224 1.24 4.75 -6.56
N SER A 225 0.74 5.89 -7.05
CA SER A 225 1.37 7.19 -6.87
C SER A 225 1.11 7.75 -5.46
N PRO A 226 2.11 8.41 -4.84
CA PRO A 226 1.92 9.11 -3.56
C PRO A 226 0.84 10.19 -3.57
N THR A 227 0.50 10.71 -4.76
CA THR A 227 -0.52 11.77 -4.92
C THR A 227 -1.89 11.26 -5.37
N PHE A 228 -2.08 9.92 -5.41
CA PHE A 228 -3.37 9.33 -5.76
C PHE A 228 -4.39 9.51 -4.61
N PRO A 229 -5.66 9.90 -4.88
CA PRO A 229 -6.25 10.12 -6.21
C PRO A 229 -6.11 11.54 -6.76
N ASP A 230 -5.98 12.56 -5.91
CA ASP A 230 -6.12 13.98 -6.27
C ASP A 230 -5.10 14.45 -7.31
N GLY A 231 -3.84 14.06 -7.16
CA GLY A 231 -2.77 14.41 -8.10
C GLY A 231 -2.81 13.63 -9.42
N GLN A 232 -3.70 12.64 -9.53
CA GLN A 232 -3.89 11.83 -10.74
C GLN A 232 -5.23 12.11 -11.44
N SER A 233 -6.10 12.90 -10.82
CA SER A 233 -7.38 13.33 -11.42
C SER A 233 -7.12 14.43 -12.49
N PRO A 234 -7.90 14.48 -13.59
CA PRO A 234 -8.87 13.47 -14.01
C PRO A 234 -8.20 12.18 -14.50
N PHE A 235 -8.83 11.03 -14.23
CA PHE A 235 -8.27 9.74 -14.63
C PHE A 235 -8.38 9.47 -16.13
N TYR A 236 -9.41 10.04 -16.75
CA TYR A 236 -9.70 9.94 -18.16
C TYR A 236 -9.86 11.34 -18.76
N VAL A 237 -9.41 11.50 -19.99
CA VAL A 237 -9.59 12.71 -20.79
C VAL A 237 -10.28 12.28 -22.07
N ASN A 238 -11.37 12.97 -22.45
CA ASN A 238 -12.10 12.76 -23.70
C ASN A 238 -11.49 13.61 -24.82
#